data_c30a9d1b5b8ba3b640136859b7d3f14b
#
_entry.id   c30a9d1b5b8ba3b640136859b7d3f14b
#
_cell.length_a   1.000
_cell.length_b   1.000
_cell.length_c   1.000
_cell.angle_alpha   90.00
_cell.angle_beta   90.00
_cell.angle_gamma   90.00
#
_symmetry.space_group_name_H-M   'P 1'
#
loop_
_entity.id
_entity.type
_entity.pdbx_description
1 polymer ?
#
loop_
_entity_poly.entity_id
_entity_poly.type
_entity_poly.pdbx_seq_one_letter_code
_entity_poly.pdbx_strand_id
1 'polypeptide(L)'
;MVDILTPLIQFPKLQQHFSKLKEYINEEQQKRKDFYDFVTEDMTAEFINGEVIIHSPITDEHESVSFNLASLLHFHTVVNNSGRVTHEKLMIALTSNYEPDICFFEAAKAKKLKDDQKLCPAPDFIVEVINKSTEKIDRGIKFEHYALHVVKEYWIVDPRHKTIEKYLLVNKNTNWKKSYCMAISAVK
;
A
#
# COMPACT_ATOMS: atom_id res chain seq x y z
N MET A 1 -10.57 -25.43 -2.83
CA MET A 1 -10.77 -24.24 -3.72
C MET A 1 -12.27 -24.05 -3.82
N VAL A 2 -12.81 -22.94 -3.34
CA VAL A 2 -14.25 -22.68 -3.45
C VAL A 2 -14.53 -22.40 -4.93
N ASP A 3 -15.44 -23.15 -5.53
CA ASP A 3 -15.86 -22.91 -6.91
C ASP A 3 -16.72 -21.63 -6.99
N ILE A 4 -16.08 -20.51 -7.31
CA ILE A 4 -16.73 -19.20 -7.46
C ILE A 4 -17.40 -19.09 -8.84
N LEU A 5 -16.97 -19.88 -9.82
CA LEU A 5 -17.41 -19.74 -11.21
C LEU A 5 -18.79 -20.37 -11.45
N THR A 6 -19.09 -21.51 -10.85
CA THR A 6 -20.39 -22.20 -11.08
C THR A 6 -21.59 -21.34 -10.72
N PRO A 7 -21.65 -20.66 -9.53
CA PRO A 7 -22.74 -19.72 -9.24
C PRO A 7 -22.81 -18.54 -10.21
N LEU A 8 -21.65 -18.01 -10.65
CA LEU A 8 -21.61 -16.90 -11.61
C LEU A 8 -22.13 -17.32 -12.99
N ILE A 9 -21.79 -18.52 -13.47
CA ILE A 9 -22.24 -19.03 -14.78
C ILE A 9 -23.77 -19.20 -14.82
N GLN A 10 -24.39 -19.55 -13.70
CA GLN A 10 -25.83 -19.71 -13.58
C GLN A 10 -26.60 -18.39 -13.33
N PHE A 11 -25.89 -17.25 -13.20
CA PHE A 11 -26.50 -15.98 -12.88
C PHE A 11 -27.35 -15.46 -14.05
N PRO A 12 -28.64 -15.09 -13.84
CA PRO A 12 -29.47 -14.52 -14.87
C PRO A 12 -28.83 -13.27 -15.49
N LYS A 13 -28.86 -13.16 -16.81
CA LYS A 13 -28.26 -12.03 -17.54
C LYS A 13 -26.73 -11.93 -17.40
N LEU A 14 -26.03 -13.05 -17.15
CA LEU A 14 -24.57 -13.10 -17.01
C LEU A 14 -23.85 -12.29 -18.08
N GLN A 15 -24.23 -12.43 -19.35
CA GLN A 15 -23.58 -11.70 -20.45
C GLN A 15 -23.72 -10.18 -20.32
N GLN A 16 -24.87 -9.69 -19.87
CA GLN A 16 -25.07 -8.25 -19.66
C GLN A 16 -24.19 -7.73 -18.49
N HIS A 17 -24.10 -8.51 -17.41
CA HIS A 17 -23.22 -8.17 -16.29
C HIS A 17 -21.76 -8.22 -16.69
N PHE A 18 -21.36 -9.22 -17.48
CA PHE A 18 -19.99 -9.34 -18.00
C PHE A 18 -19.62 -8.17 -18.91
N SER A 19 -20.52 -7.75 -19.80
CA SER A 19 -20.30 -6.59 -20.67
C SER A 19 -20.11 -5.31 -19.88
N LYS A 20 -20.94 -5.08 -18.84
CA LYS A 20 -20.78 -3.93 -17.94
C LYS A 20 -19.50 -3.95 -17.15
N LEU A 21 -19.08 -5.13 -16.64
CA LEU A 21 -17.79 -5.29 -15.95
C LEU A 21 -16.62 -4.99 -16.87
N LYS A 22 -16.69 -5.46 -18.11
CA LYS A 22 -15.65 -5.20 -19.12
C LYS A 22 -15.56 -3.71 -19.46
N GLU A 23 -16.69 -3.04 -19.62
CA GLU A 23 -16.75 -1.60 -19.84
C GLU A 23 -16.14 -0.84 -18.64
N TYR A 24 -16.54 -1.17 -17.42
CA TYR A 24 -15.95 -0.61 -16.21
C TYR A 24 -14.43 -0.79 -16.12
N ILE A 25 -13.93 -2.00 -16.42
CA ILE A 25 -12.48 -2.29 -16.42
C ILE A 25 -11.77 -1.43 -17.49
N ASN A 26 -12.33 -1.29 -18.68
CA ASN A 26 -11.75 -0.48 -19.74
C ASN A 26 -11.71 1.01 -19.36
N GLU A 27 -12.77 1.52 -18.76
CA GLU A 27 -12.84 2.90 -18.26
C GLU A 27 -11.81 3.13 -17.14
N GLU A 28 -11.69 2.20 -16.21
CA GLU A 28 -10.69 2.27 -15.12
C GLU A 28 -9.27 2.27 -15.69
N GLN A 29 -8.97 1.41 -16.66
CA GLN A 29 -7.68 1.37 -17.32
C GLN A 29 -7.35 2.67 -18.07
N GLN A 30 -8.34 3.32 -18.70
CA GLN A 30 -8.13 4.61 -19.34
C GLN A 30 -7.85 5.69 -18.29
N LYS A 31 -8.65 5.80 -17.23
CA LYS A 31 -8.42 6.74 -16.14
C LYS A 31 -7.04 6.54 -15.49
N ARG A 32 -6.57 5.30 -15.38
CA ARG A 32 -5.23 4.99 -14.85
C ARG A 32 -4.11 5.48 -15.77
N LYS A 33 -4.29 5.40 -17.09
CA LYS A 33 -3.34 6.01 -18.04
C LYS A 33 -3.34 7.52 -17.90
N ASP A 34 -4.52 8.14 -17.86
CA ASP A 34 -4.67 9.58 -17.69
C ASP A 34 -4.01 10.03 -16.38
N PHE A 35 -4.11 9.23 -15.30
CA PHE A 35 -3.41 9.47 -14.04
C PHE A 35 -1.89 9.45 -14.21
N TYR A 36 -1.34 8.47 -14.92
CA TYR A 36 0.12 8.42 -15.16
C TYR A 36 0.64 9.57 -16.01
N ASP A 37 -0.18 10.09 -16.91
CA ASP A 37 0.15 11.27 -17.72
C ASP A 37 0.01 12.58 -16.92
N PHE A 38 -0.84 12.59 -15.89
CA PHE A 38 -1.12 13.74 -15.04
C PHE A 38 -0.13 13.89 -13.88
N VAL A 39 0.27 12.78 -13.24
CA VAL A 39 1.11 12.82 -12.03
C VAL A 39 2.54 13.22 -12.35
N THR A 40 3.06 14.19 -11.59
CA THR A 40 4.45 14.66 -11.68
C THR A 40 5.25 14.28 -10.43
N GLU A 41 6.57 14.40 -10.49
CA GLU A 41 7.46 14.08 -9.37
C GLU A 41 7.25 15.00 -8.15
N ASP A 42 6.65 16.17 -8.34
CA ASP A 42 6.35 17.12 -7.27
C ASP A 42 5.01 16.85 -6.58
N MET A 43 4.21 15.95 -7.14
CA MET A 43 2.89 15.62 -6.61
C MET A 43 2.96 14.35 -5.76
N THR A 44 2.20 14.31 -4.67
CA THR A 44 1.88 13.10 -3.93
C THR A 44 0.44 12.74 -4.23
N ALA A 45 0.25 11.68 -5.03
CA ALA A 45 -1.07 11.31 -5.51
C ALA A 45 -1.22 9.78 -5.65
N GLU A 46 -2.37 9.27 -5.29
CA GLU A 46 -2.73 7.87 -5.40
C GLU A 46 -3.89 7.68 -6.39
N PHE A 47 -3.97 6.51 -7.01
CA PHE A 47 -5.08 6.13 -7.86
C PHE A 47 -5.79 4.93 -7.24
N ILE A 48 -6.99 5.17 -6.68
CA ILE A 48 -7.72 4.17 -5.90
C ILE A 48 -9.11 3.97 -6.51
N ASN A 49 -9.41 2.75 -6.97
CA ASN A 49 -10.71 2.38 -7.54
C ASN A 49 -11.20 3.33 -8.66
N GLY A 50 -10.29 3.78 -9.52
CA GLY A 50 -10.63 4.66 -10.63
C GLY A 50 -10.71 6.15 -10.28
N GLU A 51 -10.30 6.54 -9.08
CA GLU A 51 -10.27 7.92 -8.60
C GLU A 51 -8.85 8.36 -8.26
N VAL A 52 -8.52 9.60 -8.59
CA VAL A 52 -7.25 10.24 -8.23
C VAL A 52 -7.41 10.93 -6.89
N ILE A 53 -6.55 10.58 -5.93
CA ILE A 53 -6.51 11.19 -4.61
C ILE A 53 -5.19 11.96 -4.50
N ILE A 54 -5.29 13.29 -4.43
CA ILE A 54 -4.14 14.17 -4.22
C ILE A 54 -4.02 14.42 -2.72
N HIS A 55 -2.84 14.17 -2.18
CA HIS A 55 -2.57 14.35 -0.77
C HIS A 55 -2.22 15.81 -0.45
N SER A 56 -2.72 16.29 0.69
CA SER A 56 -2.31 17.56 1.26
C SER A 56 -0.90 17.45 1.84
N PRO A 57 -0.18 18.58 1.99
CA PRO A 57 1.09 18.58 2.71
C PRO A 57 0.98 17.92 4.08
N ILE A 58 1.96 17.13 4.42
CA ILE A 58 2.04 16.43 5.72
C ILE A 58 2.41 17.39 6.84
N THR A 59 2.11 17.00 8.08
CA THR A 59 2.51 17.76 9.27
C THR A 59 3.94 17.41 9.67
N ASP A 60 4.61 18.32 10.40
CA ASP A 60 5.94 18.07 10.97
C ASP A 60 5.98 16.82 11.87
N GLU A 61 4.92 16.57 12.63
CA GLU A 61 4.80 15.36 13.45
C GLU A 61 4.79 14.08 12.60
N HIS A 62 4.04 14.07 11.49
CA HIS A 62 3.99 12.95 10.56
C HIS A 62 5.38 12.71 9.94
N GLU A 63 6.00 13.76 9.38
CA GLU A 63 7.31 13.69 8.77
C GLU A 63 8.38 13.18 9.75
N SER A 64 8.43 13.75 10.96
CA SER A 64 9.39 13.36 12.00
C SER A 64 9.26 11.87 12.37
N VAL A 65 8.03 11.38 12.53
CA VAL A 65 7.78 9.97 12.88
C VAL A 65 8.15 9.05 11.71
N SER A 66 7.72 9.40 10.51
CA SER A 66 8.00 8.63 9.29
C SER A 66 9.51 8.54 9.03
N PHE A 67 10.21 9.69 9.03
CA PHE A 67 11.65 9.76 8.79
C PHE A 67 12.47 8.98 9.83
N ASN A 68 12.16 9.14 11.13
CA ASN A 68 12.86 8.44 12.19
C ASN A 68 12.68 6.92 12.05
N LEU A 69 11.46 6.46 11.78
CA LEU A 69 11.19 5.04 11.60
C LEU A 69 11.87 4.49 10.35
N ALA A 70 11.80 5.21 9.23
CA ALA A 70 12.49 4.84 8.00
C ALA A 70 14.01 4.73 8.20
N SER A 71 14.60 5.68 8.94
CA SER A 71 16.04 5.69 9.26
C SER A 71 16.45 4.47 10.09
N LEU A 72 15.68 4.12 11.12
CA LEU A 72 15.93 2.93 11.94
C LEU A 72 15.82 1.64 11.12
N LEU A 73 14.79 1.52 10.30
CA LEU A 73 14.59 0.38 9.41
C LEU A 73 15.71 0.28 8.37
N HIS A 74 16.10 1.41 7.78
CA HIS A 74 17.19 1.47 6.82
C HIS A 74 18.51 1.00 7.46
N PHE A 75 18.88 1.54 8.62
CA PHE A 75 20.08 1.12 9.35
C PHE A 75 20.06 -0.38 9.64
N HIS A 76 18.94 -0.90 10.15
CA HIS A 76 18.75 -2.33 10.40
C HIS A 76 18.97 -3.17 9.12
N THR A 77 18.40 -2.76 8.00
CA THR A 77 18.50 -3.51 6.73
C THR A 77 19.92 -3.48 6.15
N VAL A 78 20.63 -2.39 6.29
CA VAL A 78 22.03 -2.27 5.86
C VAL A 78 22.96 -3.19 6.69
N VAL A 79 22.84 -3.13 8.03
CA VAL A 79 23.65 -3.97 8.93
C VAL A 79 23.41 -5.46 8.68
N ASN A 80 22.17 -5.86 8.42
CA ASN A 80 21.80 -7.27 8.24
C ASN A 80 21.79 -7.72 6.77
N ASN A 81 22.10 -6.84 5.83
CA ASN A 81 22.06 -7.10 4.39
C ASN A 81 20.72 -7.77 3.95
N SER A 82 19.61 -7.32 4.57
CA SER A 82 18.29 -7.97 4.45
C SER A 82 17.44 -7.51 3.28
N GLY A 83 17.75 -6.32 2.72
CA GLY A 83 16.99 -5.77 1.61
C GLY A 83 17.14 -4.26 1.45
N ARG A 84 16.07 -3.61 0.94
CA ARG A 84 16.03 -2.17 0.67
C ARG A 84 14.80 -1.56 1.34
N VAL A 85 15.02 -0.49 2.10
CA VAL A 85 13.95 0.40 2.60
C VAL A 85 13.85 1.59 1.65
N THR A 86 12.62 2.01 1.37
CA THR A 86 12.31 3.28 0.69
C THR A 86 11.41 4.11 1.58
N HIS A 87 11.54 5.42 1.50
CA HIS A 87 10.78 6.41 2.25
C HIS A 87 10.16 7.38 1.27
N GLU A 88 8.84 7.50 1.30
CA GLU A 88 8.01 8.35 0.43
C GLU A 88 8.22 8.21 -1.09
N LYS A 89 7.36 8.84 -1.88
CA LYS A 89 7.45 9.00 -3.35
C LYS A 89 7.75 7.74 -4.19
N LEU A 90 7.54 6.54 -3.63
CA LEU A 90 7.64 5.32 -4.41
C LEU A 90 6.24 4.78 -4.72
N MET A 91 5.82 4.92 -5.97
CA MET A 91 4.51 4.42 -6.38
C MET A 91 4.49 2.90 -6.49
N ILE A 92 3.64 2.27 -5.71
CA ILE A 92 3.40 0.83 -5.72
C ILE A 92 2.20 0.54 -6.63
N ALA A 93 2.45 -0.20 -7.72
CA ALA A 93 1.40 -0.59 -8.66
C ALA A 93 0.78 -1.93 -8.24
N LEU A 94 -0.42 -1.86 -7.69
CA LEU A 94 -1.27 -2.98 -7.31
C LEU A 94 -2.58 -2.96 -8.13
N THR A 95 -3.67 -3.45 -7.57
CA THR A 95 -5.03 -3.20 -8.10
C THR A 95 -5.33 -1.69 -8.17
N SER A 96 -4.81 -0.95 -7.21
CA SER A 96 -4.72 0.51 -7.19
C SER A 96 -3.25 0.93 -7.17
N ASN A 97 -2.97 2.23 -7.29
CA ASN A 97 -1.63 2.78 -7.17
C ASN A 97 -1.51 3.55 -5.87
N TYR A 98 -0.54 3.18 -5.05
CA TYR A 98 -0.32 3.73 -3.72
C TYR A 98 1.07 4.33 -3.58
N GLU A 99 1.21 5.36 -2.75
CA GLU A 99 2.48 5.94 -2.31
C GLU A 99 2.61 5.77 -0.78
N PRO A 100 3.00 4.57 -0.29
CA PRO A 100 3.15 4.34 1.13
C PRO A 100 4.31 5.14 1.72
N ASP A 101 4.17 5.55 2.98
CA ASP A 101 5.21 6.31 3.68
C ASP A 101 6.54 5.55 3.75
N ILE A 102 6.51 4.24 4.05
CA ILE A 102 7.70 3.40 4.09
C ILE A 102 7.44 2.04 3.46
N CYS A 103 8.33 1.62 2.56
CA CYS A 103 8.32 0.29 1.98
C CYS A 103 9.62 -0.45 2.26
N PHE A 104 9.53 -1.76 2.48
CA PHE A 104 10.69 -2.64 2.52
C PHE A 104 10.55 -3.77 1.49
N PHE A 105 11.60 -3.99 0.75
CA PHE A 105 11.75 -5.09 -0.20
C PHE A 105 12.86 -6.01 0.28
N GLU A 106 12.55 -7.28 0.48
CA GLU A 106 13.58 -8.30 0.78
C GLU A 106 14.66 -8.34 -0.30
N ALA A 107 15.87 -8.75 0.05
CA ALA A 107 17.05 -8.69 -0.81
C ALA A 107 16.85 -9.30 -2.21
N ALA A 108 16.12 -10.42 -2.31
CA ALA A 108 15.83 -11.06 -3.58
C ALA A 108 14.90 -10.24 -4.49
N LYS A 109 13.99 -9.47 -3.91
CA LYS A 109 13.07 -8.56 -4.61
C LYS A 109 13.77 -7.24 -4.90
N ALA A 110 14.51 -6.69 -3.94
CA ALA A 110 15.26 -5.44 -4.06
C ALA A 110 16.26 -5.46 -5.24
N LYS A 111 16.96 -6.58 -5.45
CA LYS A 111 17.88 -6.77 -6.58
C LYS A 111 17.24 -6.68 -7.97
N LYS A 112 15.92 -6.80 -8.07
CA LYS A 112 15.17 -6.73 -9.33
C LYS A 112 14.62 -5.33 -9.61
N LEU A 113 14.64 -4.45 -8.62
CA LEU A 113 14.20 -3.06 -8.79
C LEU A 113 15.28 -2.29 -9.56
N LYS A 114 14.84 -1.49 -10.53
CA LYS A 114 15.72 -0.60 -11.29
C LYS A 114 15.72 0.79 -10.69
N ASP A 115 16.82 1.53 -10.85
CA ASP A 115 16.95 2.86 -10.27
C ASP A 115 16.01 3.91 -10.91
N ASP A 116 15.65 3.71 -12.19
CA ASP A 116 14.72 4.56 -12.93
C ASP A 116 13.27 4.06 -12.91
N GLN A 117 12.96 3.06 -12.09
CA GLN A 117 11.64 2.44 -12.04
C GLN A 117 10.65 3.34 -11.31
N LYS A 118 9.64 3.83 -12.03
CA LYS A 118 8.56 4.67 -11.46
C LYS A 118 7.48 3.86 -10.75
N LEU A 119 7.15 2.67 -11.28
CA LEU A 119 6.12 1.79 -10.73
C LEU A 119 6.76 0.53 -10.14
N CYS A 120 6.59 0.33 -8.85
CA CYS A 120 7.19 -0.78 -8.14
C CYS A 120 6.16 -1.88 -7.82
N PRO A 121 6.57 -3.15 -7.75
CA PRO A 121 5.71 -4.25 -7.33
C PRO A 121 5.40 -4.15 -5.84
N ALA A 122 4.46 -4.98 -5.36
CA ALA A 122 4.16 -5.10 -3.93
C ALA A 122 5.43 -5.31 -3.10
N PRO A 123 5.70 -4.46 -2.10
CA PRO A 123 6.79 -4.67 -1.15
C PRO A 123 6.50 -5.87 -0.24
N ASP A 124 7.48 -6.26 0.55
CA ASP A 124 7.31 -7.33 1.53
C ASP A 124 6.75 -6.79 2.85
N PHE A 125 7.04 -5.53 3.16
CA PHE A 125 6.54 -4.84 4.34
C PHE A 125 6.22 -3.39 4.01
N ILE A 126 5.12 -2.87 4.59
CA ILE A 126 4.64 -1.50 4.42
C ILE A 126 4.38 -0.89 5.80
N VAL A 127 4.68 0.40 5.93
CA VAL A 127 4.25 1.24 7.04
C VAL A 127 3.47 2.42 6.49
N GLU A 128 2.32 2.71 7.11
CA GLU A 128 1.58 3.95 6.93
C GLU A 128 1.53 4.71 8.26
N VAL A 129 1.93 5.97 8.23
CA VAL A 129 1.83 6.91 9.35
C VAL A 129 0.55 7.69 9.17
N ILE A 130 -0.49 7.31 9.90
CA ILE A 130 -1.84 7.84 9.67
C ILE A 130 -2.05 9.24 10.24
N ASN A 131 -2.88 10.00 9.55
CA ASN A 131 -3.45 11.25 10.03
C ASN A 131 -5.00 11.21 9.90
N LYS A 132 -5.69 12.28 10.27
CA LYS A 132 -7.16 12.32 10.20
C LYS A 132 -7.72 12.12 8.79
N SER A 133 -7.03 12.57 7.76
CA SER A 133 -7.52 12.51 6.38
C SER A 133 -7.28 11.14 5.74
N THR A 134 -6.18 10.45 6.08
CA THR A 134 -5.80 9.18 5.48
C THR A 134 -6.29 7.96 6.26
N GLU A 135 -6.53 8.09 7.57
CA GLU A 135 -6.85 6.97 8.47
C GLU A 135 -7.90 6.00 7.94
N LYS A 136 -8.98 6.52 7.34
CA LYS A 136 -10.05 5.68 6.79
C LYS A 136 -9.58 4.86 5.59
N ILE A 137 -8.70 5.42 4.77
CA ILE A 137 -8.13 4.76 3.59
C ILE A 137 -7.12 3.71 4.03
N ASP A 138 -6.23 4.06 4.96
CA ASP A 138 -5.15 3.19 5.43
C ASP A 138 -5.70 1.99 6.23
N ARG A 139 -6.74 2.19 7.04
CA ARG A 139 -7.43 1.13 7.78
C ARG A 139 -8.46 0.34 6.96
N GLY A 140 -8.84 0.85 5.80
CA GLY A 140 -9.84 0.28 4.91
C GLY A 140 -9.23 -0.33 3.65
N ILE A 141 -9.36 0.38 2.53
CA ILE A 141 -9.02 -0.16 1.20
C ILE A 141 -7.54 -0.55 1.06
N LYS A 142 -6.60 0.22 1.63
CA LYS A 142 -5.18 -0.14 1.62
C LYS A 142 -4.93 -1.42 2.41
N PHE A 143 -5.57 -1.54 3.59
CA PHE A 143 -5.47 -2.73 4.42
C PHE A 143 -5.89 -4.01 3.67
N GLU A 144 -6.99 -3.96 2.90
CA GLU A 144 -7.46 -5.07 2.09
C GLU A 144 -6.55 -5.33 0.89
N HIS A 145 -6.14 -4.28 0.16
CA HIS A 145 -5.34 -4.42 -1.04
C HIS A 145 -3.91 -4.92 -0.74
N TYR A 146 -3.30 -4.48 0.35
CA TYR A 146 -1.98 -4.98 0.74
C TYR A 146 -2.02 -6.48 1.09
N ALA A 147 -3.09 -6.94 1.76
CA ALA A 147 -3.30 -8.37 1.99
C ALA A 147 -3.50 -9.15 0.68
N LEU A 148 -4.34 -8.65 -0.21
CA LEU A 148 -4.62 -9.26 -1.51
C LEU A 148 -3.34 -9.44 -2.36
N HIS A 149 -2.44 -8.49 -2.28
CA HIS A 149 -1.15 -8.51 -3.00
C HIS A 149 0.00 -9.14 -2.21
N VAL A 150 -0.33 -9.88 -1.13
CA VAL A 150 0.61 -10.71 -0.38
C VAL A 150 1.75 -9.88 0.24
N VAL A 151 1.47 -8.65 0.67
CA VAL A 151 2.36 -7.93 1.58
C VAL A 151 2.43 -8.73 2.87
N LYS A 152 3.62 -9.09 3.33
CA LYS A 152 3.79 -10.02 4.46
C LYS A 152 3.49 -9.37 5.80
N GLU A 153 3.81 -8.09 5.92
CA GLU A 153 3.69 -7.33 7.15
C GLU A 153 3.21 -5.92 6.85
N TYR A 154 2.27 -5.41 7.66
CA TYR A 154 1.73 -4.07 7.54
C TYR A 154 1.68 -3.40 8.91
N TRP A 155 2.24 -2.21 9.04
CA TRP A 155 2.16 -1.40 10.24
C TRP A 155 1.33 -0.16 10.00
N ILE A 156 0.47 0.14 10.96
CA ILE A 156 -0.23 1.41 11.07
C ILE A 156 0.33 2.14 12.28
N VAL A 157 0.95 3.27 12.03
CA VAL A 157 1.54 4.14 13.05
C VAL A 157 0.61 5.34 13.24
N ASP A 158 0.13 5.54 14.46
CA ASP A 158 -0.68 6.71 14.83
C ASP A 158 0.10 7.63 15.76
N PRO A 159 0.67 8.74 15.29
CA PRO A 159 1.40 9.68 16.10
C PRO A 159 0.54 10.33 17.21
N ARG A 160 -0.72 10.64 16.91
CA ARG A 160 -1.66 11.29 17.83
C ARG A 160 -1.92 10.45 19.07
N HIS A 161 -2.06 9.14 18.90
CA HIS A 161 -2.29 8.18 19.99
C HIS A 161 -1.01 7.49 20.44
N LYS A 162 0.12 7.77 19.76
CA LYS A 162 1.43 7.15 20.03
C LYS A 162 1.36 5.63 20.00
N THR A 163 0.74 5.08 18.97
CA THR A 163 0.56 3.63 18.84
C THR A 163 1.12 3.11 17.53
N ILE A 164 1.63 1.88 17.55
CA ILE A 164 1.96 1.08 16.37
C ILE A 164 1.10 -0.18 16.40
N GLU A 165 0.34 -0.39 15.35
CA GLU A 165 -0.41 -1.61 15.12
C GLU A 165 0.33 -2.43 14.07
N LYS A 166 0.71 -3.64 14.44
CA LYS A 166 1.42 -4.58 13.58
C LYS A 166 0.48 -5.69 13.12
N TYR A 167 0.43 -5.89 11.81
CA TYR A 167 -0.36 -6.93 11.17
C TYR A 167 0.55 -7.86 10.37
N LEU A 168 0.38 -9.17 10.54
CA LEU A 168 1.08 -10.20 9.78
C LEU A 168 0.08 -10.93 8.90
N LEU A 169 0.45 -11.15 7.64
CA LEU A 169 -0.37 -11.93 6.72
C LEU A 169 -0.32 -13.41 7.09
N VAL A 170 -1.48 -14.01 7.32
CA VAL A 170 -1.61 -15.44 7.68
C VAL A 170 -1.98 -16.22 6.42
N ASN A 171 -1.11 -17.16 6.03
CA ASN A 171 -1.40 -18.18 5.00
C ASN A 171 -1.82 -17.63 3.63
N LYS A 172 -1.11 -16.83 2.93
CA LYS A 172 -1.42 -16.36 1.55
C LYS A 172 -2.92 -16.08 1.25
N ASN A 173 -3.76 -16.09 2.27
CA ASN A 173 -5.22 -15.99 2.19
C ASN A 173 -5.68 -14.64 2.73
N THR A 174 -5.28 -13.53 2.13
CA THR A 174 -5.88 -12.19 2.28
C THR A 174 -6.32 -11.76 3.70
N ASN A 175 -5.92 -12.50 4.76
CA ASN A 175 -6.31 -12.25 6.13
C ASN A 175 -5.12 -11.81 6.98
N TRP A 176 -5.27 -10.67 7.61
CA TRP A 176 -4.33 -10.17 8.59
C TRP A 176 -4.59 -10.76 9.97
N LYS A 177 -3.51 -11.09 10.66
CA LYS A 177 -3.54 -11.31 12.10
C LYS A 177 -2.87 -10.13 12.78
N LYS A 178 -3.60 -9.37 13.60
CA LYS A 178 -3.01 -8.37 14.49
C LYS A 178 -2.09 -9.10 15.45
N SER A 179 -0.79 -8.83 15.37
CA SER A 179 0.20 -9.52 16.19
C SER A 179 0.65 -8.65 17.36
N TYR A 180 0.52 -7.33 17.26
CA TYR A 180 0.98 -6.41 18.26
C TYR A 180 0.29 -5.05 18.18
N CYS A 181 0.08 -4.41 19.34
CA CYS A 181 -0.24 -2.99 19.47
C CYS A 181 0.63 -2.43 20.59
N MET A 182 1.53 -1.52 20.27
CA MET A 182 2.45 -0.91 21.24
C MET A 182 2.11 0.57 21.41
N ALA A 183 2.01 1.01 22.68
CA ALA A 183 2.09 2.43 22.95
C ALA A 183 3.56 2.87 22.86
N ILE A 184 3.87 3.83 22.00
CA ILE A 184 5.21 4.42 21.91
C ILE A 184 5.33 5.35 23.11
N SER A 185 6.00 4.91 24.18
CA SER A 185 6.46 5.84 25.20
C SER A 185 7.50 6.74 24.54
N ALA A 186 7.23 8.05 24.55
CA ALA A 186 8.04 9.04 23.88
C ALA A 186 9.53 8.84 24.20
N VAL A 187 10.30 8.52 23.18
CA VAL A 187 11.73 8.83 23.18
C VAL A 187 11.77 10.35 23.03
N LYS A 188 12.07 11.05 24.13
CA LYS A 188 12.38 12.47 24.11
C LYS A 188 13.74 12.69 23.46
#